data_ca6e0b1669fca0da70f0615dae595f81
#
_entry.id   ca6e0b1669fca0da70f0615dae595f81
#
_cell.length_a   1.000
_cell.length_b   1.000
_cell.length_c   1.000
_cell.angle_alpha   90.00
_cell.angle_beta   90.00
_cell.angle_gamma   90.00
#
_symmetry.space_group_name_H-M   'P 1'
#
loop_
_entity.id
_entity.type
_entity.pdbx_description
1 polymer ?
#
loop_
_entity_poly.entity_id
_entity_poly.type
_entity_poly.pdbx_seq_one_letter_code
_entity_poly.pdbx_strand_id
1 'polypeptide(L)'
;RYFKADYLSDLPDSFNDTTSNIQFKGDVMYYTSSNEDYTKSGLYSYNLITGENAQLYEQAQSDGSGNSSWVSGYTVADSGEVYLFVTKNQMDESSVTEDYSDATLDDVLSYMADQWGYSAEDAEKDWNDYYAKDYTDENGNVNYGRFLLAQNARFIQTSSILKVDTSGNIAFEQDMDLGANAENVSCNGIAVDKEGNLYLALNTWSNNDSGNSVSSDEYFTLVIGEDGSQKGRIPSDGYTSRLVGLADGTVASIGYGDAGCELRPLDVGAMKEQTDKAIEVPSDTVSVLDEKNLLVTEGSSVYKYNLDTKEKEEFFSWMDCNISSSSVSSYGVLSDGRIAAYLQNWNSNGNQTEIALIKEVDASEVADTVNLTLACMWTGSDAEEKVIAFNKSQDKYHITMKSYGDGAEEYEDAVNSFNTAVTSDSNIDLVLFNDYSQAINFASKGLNVDLYGLLDKDTELSRDDFLPNVLTACEYDG
;
A
#
# COMPACT_ATOMS: atom_id res chain seq x y z
N ARG A 1 -16.97 -22.34 1.05
CA ARG A 1 -17.46 -20.98 1.39
C ARG A 1 -17.57 -20.20 0.12
N TYR A 2 -18.55 -19.29 0.05
CA TYR A 2 -18.74 -18.38 -1.09
C TYR A 2 -18.74 -16.95 -0.56
N PHE A 3 -18.10 -16.04 -1.28
CA PHE A 3 -17.97 -14.65 -0.89
C PHE A 3 -18.43 -13.73 -2.01
N LYS A 4 -19.00 -12.58 -1.65
CA LYS A 4 -19.37 -11.51 -2.57
C LYS A 4 -18.91 -10.17 -2.05
N ALA A 5 -18.50 -9.27 -2.93
CA ALA A 5 -18.15 -7.90 -2.62
C ALA A 5 -19.29 -6.95 -2.99
N ASP A 6 -19.64 -6.09 -2.06
CA ASP A 6 -20.49 -4.92 -2.27
C ASP A 6 -19.61 -3.66 -2.16
N TYR A 7 -19.72 -2.75 -3.12
CA TYR A 7 -18.91 -1.52 -3.15
C TYR A 7 -19.67 -0.36 -2.52
N LEU A 8 -18.99 0.42 -1.67
CA LEU A 8 -19.59 1.60 -1.04
C LEU A 8 -19.66 2.76 -2.04
N SER A 9 -20.87 3.33 -2.21
CA SER A 9 -21.13 4.49 -3.07
C SER A 9 -21.17 5.81 -2.30
N ASP A 10 -21.51 5.76 -1.00
CA ASP A 10 -21.79 6.96 -0.17
C ASP A 10 -20.62 7.24 0.78
N LEU A 11 -19.42 7.39 0.20
CA LEU A 11 -18.23 7.79 0.94
C LEU A 11 -18.20 9.31 1.16
N PRO A 12 -17.60 9.81 2.26
CA PRO A 12 -17.51 11.25 2.51
C PRO A 12 -16.59 11.94 1.48
N ASP A 13 -16.80 13.24 1.23
CA ASP A 13 -16.00 14.04 0.29
C ASP A 13 -14.50 14.05 0.60
N SER A 14 -14.14 13.82 1.88
CA SER A 14 -12.75 13.65 2.29
C SER A 14 -12.10 12.35 1.78
N PHE A 15 -12.89 11.38 1.34
CA PHE A 15 -12.39 10.20 0.65
C PHE A 15 -12.33 10.48 -0.84
N ASN A 16 -11.14 10.77 -1.36
CA ASN A 16 -10.89 11.21 -2.72
C ASN A 16 -9.60 10.59 -3.28
N ASP A 17 -9.17 11.02 -4.45
CA ASP A 17 -7.99 10.49 -5.15
C ASP A 17 -6.66 10.67 -4.38
N THR A 18 -6.62 11.54 -3.38
CA THR A 18 -5.45 11.75 -2.51
C THR A 18 -5.45 10.83 -1.29
N THR A 19 -6.53 10.06 -1.08
CA THR A 19 -6.67 9.16 0.07
C THR A 19 -5.54 8.13 0.13
N SER A 20 -4.92 8.03 1.30
CA SER A 20 -3.77 7.15 1.52
C SER A 20 -3.67 6.72 3.00
N ASN A 21 -2.70 5.86 3.30
CA ASN A 21 -2.37 5.39 4.65
C ASN A 21 -3.58 4.85 5.41
N ILE A 22 -4.40 4.01 4.76
CA ILE A 22 -5.62 3.49 5.35
C ILE A 22 -5.32 2.42 6.39
N GLN A 23 -5.97 2.56 7.55
CA GLN A 23 -5.98 1.56 8.62
C GLN A 23 -7.42 1.24 9.01
N PHE A 24 -7.71 -0.05 9.18
CA PHE A 24 -8.97 -0.51 9.75
C PHE A 24 -8.77 -0.87 11.22
N LYS A 25 -9.62 -0.32 12.09
CA LYS A 25 -9.65 -0.67 13.52
C LYS A 25 -11.09 -0.91 13.95
N GLY A 26 -11.45 -2.18 14.17
CA GLY A 26 -12.85 -2.55 14.33
C GLY A 26 -13.67 -2.09 13.12
N ASP A 27 -14.78 -1.40 13.38
CA ASP A 27 -15.72 -0.93 12.35
C ASP A 27 -15.32 0.41 11.73
N VAL A 28 -14.19 0.99 12.12
CA VAL A 28 -13.75 2.31 11.68
C VAL A 28 -12.58 2.22 10.75
N MET A 29 -12.71 2.88 9.61
CA MET A 29 -11.64 3.16 8.67
C MET A 29 -11.03 4.53 9.01
N TYR A 30 -9.73 4.57 9.19
CA TYR A 30 -8.93 5.78 9.35
C TYR A 30 -8.10 5.98 8.08
N TYR A 31 -7.92 7.24 7.66
CA TYR A 31 -7.17 7.54 6.44
C TYR A 31 -6.67 8.97 6.42
N THR A 32 -5.58 9.18 5.72
CA THR A 32 -5.10 10.52 5.38
C THR A 32 -5.59 10.93 4.00
N SER A 33 -5.89 12.20 3.83
CA SER A 33 -6.32 12.77 2.56
C SER A 33 -5.93 14.25 2.49
N SER A 34 -5.80 14.79 1.30
CA SER A 34 -5.57 16.21 1.05
C SER A 34 -6.76 16.83 0.33
N ASN A 35 -6.88 18.17 0.43
CA ASN A 35 -7.82 18.91 -0.38
C ASN A 35 -7.35 19.00 -1.84
N GLU A 36 -8.24 19.45 -2.75
CA GLU A 36 -7.99 19.47 -4.20
C GLU A 36 -6.75 20.25 -4.63
N ASP A 37 -6.40 21.31 -3.91
CA ASP A 37 -5.23 22.16 -4.19
C ASP A 37 -3.97 21.77 -3.41
N TYR A 38 -4.03 20.68 -2.65
CA TYR A 38 -2.92 20.13 -1.85
C TYR A 38 -2.33 21.08 -0.81
N THR A 39 -3.09 22.11 -0.40
CA THR A 39 -2.62 23.07 0.61
C THR A 39 -2.81 22.59 2.04
N LYS A 40 -3.66 21.58 2.25
CA LYS A 40 -3.95 20.99 3.54
C LYS A 40 -3.97 19.47 3.43
N SER A 41 -3.51 18.81 4.46
CA SER A 41 -3.72 17.38 4.66
C SER A 41 -4.52 17.15 5.94
N GLY A 42 -5.31 16.08 5.95
CA GLY A 42 -6.13 15.72 7.10
C GLY A 42 -6.01 14.25 7.44
N LEU A 43 -6.29 13.94 8.71
CA LEU A 43 -6.59 12.60 9.16
C LEU A 43 -8.09 12.53 9.43
N TYR A 44 -8.72 11.52 8.88
CA TYR A 44 -10.17 11.30 8.93
C TYR A 44 -10.48 9.92 9.48
N SER A 45 -11.70 9.80 10.03
CA SER A 45 -12.29 8.51 10.38
C SER A 45 -13.66 8.35 9.73
N TYR A 46 -13.99 7.13 9.33
CA TYR A 46 -15.30 6.77 8.79
C TYR A 46 -15.74 5.42 9.33
N ASN A 47 -16.87 5.38 10.02
CA ASN A 47 -17.45 4.14 10.54
C ASN A 47 -18.23 3.44 9.43
N LEU A 48 -17.77 2.26 9.04
CA LEU A 48 -18.31 1.47 7.90
C LEU A 48 -19.69 0.84 8.20
N ILE A 49 -20.11 0.83 9.46
CA ILE A 49 -21.41 0.31 9.87
C ILE A 49 -22.43 1.43 10.02
N THR A 50 -22.05 2.55 10.69
CA THR A 50 -22.98 3.64 11.00
C THR A 50 -22.97 4.77 10.00
N GLY A 51 -21.91 4.88 9.16
CA GLY A 51 -21.72 6.00 8.24
C GLY A 51 -21.24 7.29 8.91
N GLU A 52 -20.94 7.27 10.21
CA GLU A 52 -20.41 8.44 10.92
C GLU A 52 -18.99 8.73 10.44
N ASN A 53 -18.71 10.01 10.15
CA ASN A 53 -17.37 10.46 9.76
C ASN A 53 -16.93 11.64 10.63
N ALA A 54 -15.61 11.79 10.78
CA ALA A 54 -15.01 12.90 11.50
C ALA A 54 -13.64 13.24 10.91
N GLN A 55 -13.31 14.53 10.91
CA GLN A 55 -11.94 15.00 10.74
C GLN A 55 -11.27 15.04 12.12
N LEU A 56 -10.24 14.23 12.30
CA LEU A 56 -9.53 14.12 13.59
C LEU A 56 -8.35 15.09 13.66
N TYR A 57 -7.73 15.41 12.53
CA TYR A 57 -6.59 16.32 12.47
C TYR A 57 -6.53 17.01 11.11
N GLU A 58 -6.17 18.30 11.10
CA GLU A 58 -5.88 19.06 9.89
C GLU A 58 -4.52 19.74 10.04
N GLN A 59 -3.72 19.64 9.00
CA GLN A 59 -2.42 20.28 8.93
C GLN A 59 -2.24 21.01 7.61
N ALA A 60 -1.77 22.25 7.68
CA ALA A 60 -1.31 22.97 6.50
C ALA A 60 -0.01 22.34 6.00
N GLN A 61 0.06 22.03 4.72
CA GLN A 61 1.25 21.45 4.10
C GLN A 61 2.29 22.50 3.72
N SER A 62 1.85 23.67 3.28
CA SER A 62 2.71 24.79 2.92
C SER A 62 2.05 26.11 3.31
N ASP A 63 2.85 27.06 3.79
CA ASP A 63 2.41 28.43 4.14
C ASP A 63 2.94 29.48 3.14
N GLY A 64 3.47 29.05 1.99
CA GLY A 64 4.11 29.93 1.00
C GLY A 64 5.47 30.48 1.42
N SER A 65 5.95 30.10 2.61
CA SER A 65 7.27 30.52 3.11
C SER A 65 8.41 29.60 2.66
N GLY A 66 8.08 28.49 2.00
CA GLY A 66 8.99 27.38 1.71
C GLY A 66 9.04 26.34 2.82
N ASN A 67 8.37 26.58 3.97
CA ASN A 67 8.22 25.57 5.01
C ASN A 67 7.08 24.61 4.65
N SER A 68 7.23 23.37 5.07
CA SER A 68 6.21 22.34 4.87
C SER A 68 6.11 21.41 6.04
N SER A 69 4.97 20.77 6.21
CA SER A 69 4.78 19.73 7.19
C SER A 69 3.78 18.69 6.69
N TRP A 70 3.97 17.44 7.10
CA TRP A 70 3.08 16.34 6.70
C TRP A 70 3.01 15.25 7.77
N VAL A 71 1.93 14.51 7.75
CA VAL A 71 1.79 13.29 8.57
C VAL A 71 2.58 12.17 7.90
N SER A 72 3.70 11.79 8.50
CA SER A 72 4.58 10.71 7.99
C SER A 72 4.08 9.32 8.35
N GLY A 73 3.24 9.22 9.39
CA GLY A 73 2.62 7.98 9.82
C GLY A 73 1.67 8.23 10.97
N TYR A 74 0.78 7.28 11.22
CA TYR A 74 -0.09 7.31 12.40
C TYR A 74 -0.47 5.88 12.81
N THR A 75 -0.97 5.74 14.04
CA THR A 75 -1.58 4.52 14.54
C THR A 75 -2.76 4.84 15.45
N VAL A 76 -3.66 3.88 15.59
CA VAL A 76 -4.87 4.02 16.39
C VAL A 76 -4.81 3.06 17.57
N ALA A 77 -4.94 3.58 18.78
CA ALA A 77 -5.04 2.78 19.99
C ALA A 77 -6.41 2.08 20.11
N ASP A 78 -6.52 1.07 20.96
CA ASP A 78 -7.79 0.39 21.23
C ASP A 78 -8.85 1.32 21.84
N SER A 79 -8.40 2.39 22.51
CA SER A 79 -9.27 3.46 23.03
C SER A 79 -9.86 4.37 21.93
N GLY A 80 -9.38 4.29 20.69
CA GLY A 80 -9.72 5.16 19.58
C GLY A 80 -8.90 6.46 19.50
N GLU A 81 -7.97 6.68 20.44
CA GLU A 81 -7.01 7.77 20.37
C GLU A 81 -6.02 7.53 19.23
N VAL A 82 -5.57 8.59 18.59
CA VAL A 82 -4.65 8.51 17.45
C VAL A 82 -3.32 9.14 17.79
N TYR A 83 -2.24 8.45 17.43
CA TYR A 83 -0.89 8.96 17.51
C TYR A 83 -0.40 9.26 16.09
N LEU A 84 0.05 10.51 15.87
CA LEU A 84 0.59 10.95 14.58
C LEU A 84 2.08 11.21 14.71
N PHE A 85 2.85 10.73 13.75
CA PHE A 85 4.21 11.14 13.52
C PHE A 85 4.23 12.19 12.42
N VAL A 86 4.57 13.43 12.80
CA VAL A 86 4.55 14.59 11.92
C VAL A 86 5.97 15.02 11.63
N THR A 87 6.30 15.17 10.36
CA THR A 87 7.58 15.70 9.89
C THR A 87 7.39 17.14 9.41
N LYS A 88 8.32 18.01 9.77
CA LYS A 88 8.34 19.42 9.42
C LYS A 88 9.66 19.75 8.73
N ASN A 89 9.61 20.39 7.58
CA ASN A 89 10.75 21.01 6.94
C ASN A 89 10.72 22.52 7.20
N GLN A 90 11.77 23.03 7.78
CA GLN A 90 11.96 24.46 8.02
C GLN A 90 13.14 24.95 7.20
N MET A 91 12.94 26.03 6.45
CA MET A 91 13.97 26.65 5.65
C MET A 91 14.97 27.37 6.56
N ASP A 92 16.24 27.03 6.43
CA ASP A 92 17.35 27.74 7.06
C ASP A 92 17.82 28.87 6.15
N GLU A 93 17.18 30.02 6.25
CA GLU A 93 17.51 31.22 5.45
C GLU A 93 18.97 31.66 5.64
N SER A 94 19.59 31.36 6.80
CA SER A 94 20.96 31.71 7.07
C SER A 94 21.99 30.90 6.26
N SER A 95 21.53 29.79 5.65
CA SER A 95 22.36 28.94 4.78
C SER A 95 22.63 29.59 3.41
N VAL A 96 21.85 30.62 3.03
CA VAL A 96 21.96 31.30 1.74
C VAL A 96 22.64 32.66 1.96
N THR A 97 23.74 32.89 1.23
CA THR A 97 24.50 34.16 1.30
C THR A 97 24.11 35.14 0.22
N GLU A 98 23.37 34.69 -0.80
CA GLU A 98 22.92 35.49 -1.91
C GLU A 98 21.65 36.28 -1.56
N ASP A 99 21.59 37.55 -2.01
CA ASP A 99 20.44 38.41 -1.75
C ASP A 99 19.49 38.36 -2.96
N TYR A 100 18.31 37.83 -2.77
CA TYR A 100 17.28 37.71 -3.79
C TYR A 100 16.15 38.75 -3.64
N SER A 101 16.34 39.82 -2.85
CA SER A 101 15.29 40.82 -2.58
C SER A 101 14.75 41.53 -3.82
N ASP A 102 15.60 41.69 -4.85
CA ASP A 102 15.27 42.35 -6.10
C ASP A 102 14.99 41.35 -7.25
N ALA A 103 14.79 40.09 -6.94
CA ALA A 103 14.58 39.03 -7.95
C ALA A 103 13.31 39.25 -8.78
N THR A 104 13.39 38.91 -10.04
CA THR A 104 12.35 39.06 -11.05
C THR A 104 11.85 37.69 -11.55
N LEU A 105 10.80 37.68 -12.36
CA LEU A 105 10.35 36.45 -13.05
C LEU A 105 11.46 35.89 -13.95
N ASP A 106 12.21 36.74 -14.64
CA ASP A 106 13.31 36.31 -15.52
C ASP A 106 14.40 35.53 -14.73
N ASP A 107 14.69 35.97 -13.49
CA ASP A 107 15.64 35.27 -12.62
C ASP A 107 15.13 33.88 -12.23
N VAL A 108 13.83 33.75 -11.92
CA VAL A 108 13.19 32.46 -11.63
C VAL A 108 13.24 31.52 -12.84
N LEU A 109 12.83 32.02 -14.02
CA LEU A 109 12.82 31.22 -15.24
C LEU A 109 14.24 30.81 -15.66
N SER A 110 15.23 31.71 -15.46
CA SER A 110 16.64 31.36 -15.68
C SER A 110 17.13 30.30 -14.72
N TYR A 111 16.76 30.37 -13.44
CA TYR A 111 17.07 29.31 -12.45
C TYR A 111 16.47 27.98 -12.87
N MET A 112 15.19 27.94 -13.24
CA MET A 112 14.51 26.70 -13.68
C MET A 112 15.16 26.12 -14.94
N ALA A 113 15.56 26.95 -15.88
CA ALA A 113 16.27 26.52 -17.07
C ALA A 113 17.65 25.93 -16.73
N ASP A 114 18.43 26.62 -15.90
CA ASP A 114 19.81 26.23 -15.56
C ASP A 114 19.89 25.01 -14.65
N GLN A 115 19.01 24.93 -13.63
CA GLN A 115 19.07 23.87 -12.63
C GLN A 115 18.23 22.63 -13.02
N TRP A 116 17.11 22.83 -13.70
CA TRP A 116 16.18 21.75 -14.04
C TRP A 116 16.22 21.36 -15.52
N GLY A 117 16.96 22.11 -16.34
CA GLY A 117 17.12 21.84 -17.77
C GLY A 117 15.86 22.14 -18.58
N TYR A 118 15.00 23.03 -18.10
CA TYR A 118 13.76 23.39 -18.78
C TYR A 118 14.04 24.28 -20.02
N SER A 119 13.19 24.16 -21.04
CA SER A 119 13.10 25.21 -22.05
C SER A 119 12.46 26.46 -21.44
N ALA A 120 12.66 27.61 -22.05
CA ALA A 120 12.04 28.86 -21.55
C ALA A 120 10.49 28.77 -21.51
N GLU A 121 9.90 28.06 -22.50
CA GLU A 121 8.45 27.87 -22.60
C GLU A 121 7.96 26.92 -21.48
N ASP A 122 8.68 25.83 -21.21
CA ASP A 122 8.32 24.90 -20.13
C ASP A 122 8.49 25.54 -18.75
N ALA A 123 9.57 26.31 -18.54
CA ALA A 123 9.79 27.02 -17.29
C ALA A 123 8.66 28.03 -17.00
N GLU A 124 8.26 28.82 -17.99
CA GLU A 124 7.17 29.79 -17.83
C GLU A 124 5.83 29.09 -17.57
N LYS A 125 5.58 28.01 -18.30
CA LYS A 125 4.37 27.22 -18.12
C LYS A 125 4.31 26.62 -16.72
N ASP A 126 5.35 25.94 -16.28
CA ASP A 126 5.37 25.28 -14.97
C ASP A 126 5.36 26.27 -13.82
N TRP A 127 6.02 27.44 -13.99
CA TRP A 127 5.90 28.53 -13.04
C TRP A 127 4.44 28.94 -12.83
N ASN A 128 3.72 29.19 -13.92
CA ASN A 128 2.34 29.65 -13.86
C ASN A 128 1.36 28.57 -13.37
N ASP A 129 1.60 27.31 -13.76
CA ASP A 129 0.68 26.22 -13.46
C ASP A 129 0.84 25.70 -12.01
N TYR A 130 2.07 25.72 -11.48
CA TYR A 130 2.37 25.03 -10.20
C TYR A 130 2.93 25.93 -9.10
N TYR A 131 3.78 26.91 -9.41
CA TYR A 131 4.56 27.62 -8.39
C TYR A 131 4.03 29.03 -8.06
N ALA A 132 3.58 29.79 -9.04
CA ALA A 132 3.25 31.20 -8.85
C ALA A 132 2.24 31.45 -7.72
N LYS A 133 1.26 30.57 -7.57
CA LYS A 133 0.22 30.68 -6.55
C LYS A 133 0.77 30.64 -5.11
N ASP A 134 1.81 29.84 -4.87
CA ASP A 134 2.38 29.63 -3.54
C ASP A 134 3.26 30.79 -3.08
N TYR A 135 3.68 31.64 -4.03
CA TYR A 135 4.51 32.85 -3.79
C TYR A 135 3.78 34.14 -4.08
N THR A 136 2.47 34.08 -4.28
CA THR A 136 1.63 35.26 -4.51
C THR A 136 0.83 35.61 -3.26
N ASP A 137 0.94 36.86 -2.78
CA ASP A 137 0.19 37.32 -1.62
C ASP A 137 -1.30 37.57 -1.95
N GLU A 138 -2.09 37.85 -0.93
CA GLU A 138 -3.54 38.11 -1.04
C GLU A 138 -3.87 39.37 -1.91
N ASN A 139 -2.89 40.26 -2.16
CA ASN A 139 -3.01 41.42 -3.02
C ASN A 139 -2.56 41.15 -4.47
N GLY A 140 -2.10 39.94 -4.78
CA GLY A 140 -1.62 39.53 -6.09
C GLY A 140 -0.16 39.88 -6.37
N ASN A 141 0.64 40.23 -5.35
CA ASN A 141 2.06 40.49 -5.53
C ASN A 141 2.84 39.19 -5.43
N VAL A 142 3.69 38.92 -6.43
CA VAL A 142 4.53 37.73 -6.48
C VAL A 142 5.87 37.97 -5.83
N ASN A 143 6.31 37.13 -4.91
CA ASN A 143 7.62 37.19 -4.27
C ASN A 143 8.60 36.20 -4.93
N TYR A 144 9.19 36.58 -6.04
CA TYR A 144 10.17 35.76 -6.79
C TYR A 144 11.43 35.45 -5.97
N GLY A 145 11.86 36.42 -5.14
CA GLY A 145 13.02 36.25 -4.27
C GLY A 145 12.80 35.13 -3.24
N ARG A 146 11.58 35.00 -2.73
CA ARG A 146 11.20 33.91 -1.81
C ARG A 146 11.33 32.55 -2.45
N PHE A 147 10.91 32.43 -3.73
CA PHE A 147 11.10 31.21 -4.49
C PHE A 147 12.59 30.85 -4.60
N LEU A 148 13.42 31.77 -5.09
CA LEU A 148 14.85 31.51 -5.27
C LEU A 148 15.56 31.21 -3.94
N LEU A 149 15.18 31.92 -2.88
CA LEU A 149 15.68 31.61 -1.53
C LEU A 149 15.35 30.19 -1.12
N ALA A 150 14.09 29.77 -1.31
CA ALA A 150 13.64 28.42 -0.97
C ALA A 150 14.37 27.33 -1.78
N GLN A 151 14.70 27.60 -3.05
CA GLN A 151 15.42 26.66 -3.89
C GLN A 151 16.90 26.51 -3.52
N ASN A 152 17.50 27.51 -2.89
CA ASN A 152 18.92 27.54 -2.56
C ASN A 152 19.20 27.35 -1.07
N ALA A 153 18.19 27.44 -0.21
CA ALA A 153 18.32 27.24 1.22
C ALA A 153 18.43 25.78 1.60
N ARG A 154 19.19 25.49 2.67
CA ARG A 154 19.12 24.20 3.33
C ARG A 154 17.81 24.11 4.14
N PHE A 155 17.22 22.94 4.14
CA PHE A 155 16.06 22.64 4.99
C PHE A 155 16.51 21.85 6.21
N ILE A 156 15.99 22.23 7.38
CA ILE A 156 16.15 21.50 8.62
C ILE A 156 14.87 20.70 8.81
N GLN A 157 15.01 19.38 8.84
CA GLN A 157 13.91 18.47 9.13
C GLN A 157 13.80 18.24 10.63
N THR A 158 12.60 18.40 11.18
CA THR A 158 12.27 18.06 12.56
C THR A 158 11.05 17.16 12.60
N SER A 159 10.86 16.43 13.67
CA SER A 159 9.74 15.51 13.81
C SER A 159 9.09 15.66 15.18
N SER A 160 7.78 15.51 15.22
CA SER A 160 6.99 15.58 16.43
C SER A 160 6.03 14.38 16.50
N ILE A 161 5.68 13.98 17.71
CA ILE A 161 4.55 13.08 17.98
C ILE A 161 3.41 13.92 18.53
N LEU A 162 2.22 13.71 17.97
CA LEU A 162 0.97 14.25 18.48
C LEU A 162 0.09 13.10 18.93
N LYS A 163 -0.58 13.27 20.08
CA LYS A 163 -1.67 12.40 20.51
C LYS A 163 -2.97 13.18 20.34
N VAL A 164 -3.90 12.61 19.57
CA VAL A 164 -5.22 13.20 19.29
C VAL A 164 -6.27 12.33 19.95
N ASP A 165 -7.16 12.94 20.71
CA ASP A 165 -8.28 12.24 21.36
C ASP A 165 -9.39 11.89 20.32
N THR A 166 -10.38 11.12 20.75
CA THR A 166 -11.50 10.69 19.91
C THR A 166 -12.41 11.84 19.44
N SER A 167 -12.22 13.04 19.98
CA SER A 167 -12.95 14.26 19.61
C SER A 167 -12.15 15.18 18.68
N GLY A 168 -10.90 14.79 18.33
CA GLY A 168 -10.01 15.57 17.48
C GLY A 168 -9.20 16.64 18.23
N ASN A 169 -9.17 16.61 19.59
CA ASN A 169 -8.33 17.55 20.32
C ASN A 169 -6.92 16.99 20.50
N ILE A 170 -5.91 17.86 20.35
CA ILE A 170 -4.51 17.49 20.62
C ILE A 170 -4.31 17.37 22.12
N ALA A 171 -4.10 16.15 22.60
CA ALA A 171 -3.84 15.87 24.02
C ALA A 171 -2.39 16.25 24.41
N PHE A 172 -1.44 15.99 23.53
CA PHE A 172 -0.07 16.51 23.60
C PHE A 172 0.57 16.59 22.22
N GLU A 173 1.61 17.44 22.11
CA GLU A 173 2.57 17.48 21.01
C GLU A 173 3.96 17.48 21.63
N GLN A 174 4.84 16.60 21.15
CA GLN A 174 6.19 16.44 21.64
C GLN A 174 7.17 16.34 20.50
N ASP A 175 8.15 17.26 20.47
CA ASP A 175 9.27 17.18 19.53
C ASP A 175 10.18 15.99 19.85
N MET A 176 10.67 15.33 18.79
CA MET A 176 11.50 14.14 18.91
C MET A 176 12.98 14.48 18.81
N ASP A 177 13.76 13.98 19.76
CA ASP A 177 15.22 13.97 19.63
C ASP A 177 15.66 12.70 18.89
N LEU A 178 16.00 12.83 17.61
CA LEU A 178 16.46 11.74 16.76
C LEU A 178 17.99 11.61 16.72
N GLY A 179 18.69 12.50 17.41
CA GLY A 179 20.15 12.54 17.44
C GLY A 179 20.78 13.54 16.46
N ALA A 180 22.03 13.89 16.71
CA ALA A 180 22.73 14.98 16.01
C ALA A 180 23.02 14.69 14.51
N ASN A 181 22.97 13.43 14.09
CA ASN A 181 23.25 13.02 12.71
C ASN A 181 21.98 12.66 11.92
N ALA A 182 20.80 12.89 12.47
CA ALA A 182 19.53 12.60 11.82
C ALA A 182 19.03 13.87 11.10
N GLU A 183 19.65 14.22 9.97
CA GLU A 183 19.20 15.32 9.13
C GLU A 183 17.89 14.97 8.40
N ASN A 184 17.70 13.68 8.13
CA ASN A 184 16.51 13.14 7.50
C ASN A 184 15.99 11.94 8.30
N VAL A 185 14.68 11.70 8.22
CA VAL A 185 14.00 10.58 8.86
C VAL A 185 12.89 10.03 7.98
N SER A 186 12.76 8.71 7.97
CA SER A 186 11.55 8.04 7.49
C SER A 186 10.96 7.17 8.59
N CYS A 187 9.63 7.13 8.64
CA CYS A 187 8.88 6.26 9.52
C CYS A 187 8.36 5.08 8.69
N ASN A 188 8.89 3.90 8.94
CA ASN A 188 8.55 2.68 8.20
C ASN A 188 7.42 1.88 8.87
N GLY A 189 7.16 2.15 10.14
CA GLY A 189 6.09 1.51 10.90
C GLY A 189 5.79 2.25 12.19
N ILE A 190 4.54 2.20 12.61
CA ILE A 190 4.07 2.80 13.84
C ILE A 190 3.04 1.89 14.49
N ALA A 191 3.18 1.64 15.79
CA ALA A 191 2.26 0.83 16.57
C ALA A 191 2.17 1.33 18.01
N VAL A 192 1.12 0.96 18.71
CA VAL A 192 0.92 1.27 20.13
C VAL A 192 0.59 -0.02 20.89
N ASP A 193 1.17 -0.20 22.08
CA ASP A 193 0.85 -1.32 22.96
C ASP A 193 -0.35 -1.03 23.88
N LYS A 194 -0.77 -2.03 24.62
CA LYS A 194 -1.90 -1.90 25.57
C LYS A 194 -1.64 -0.96 26.75
N GLU A 195 -0.37 -0.66 27.03
CA GLU A 195 0.04 0.28 28.07
C GLU A 195 0.13 1.72 27.54
N GLY A 196 -0.18 1.94 26.26
CA GLY A 196 -0.11 3.25 25.60
C GLY A 196 1.30 3.66 25.19
N ASN A 197 2.29 2.75 25.21
CA ASN A 197 3.60 3.05 24.65
C ASN A 197 3.52 3.03 23.13
N LEU A 198 4.07 4.06 22.51
CA LEU A 198 4.17 4.21 21.08
C LEU A 198 5.53 3.72 20.58
N TYR A 199 5.52 2.98 19.50
CA TYR A 199 6.69 2.44 18.82
C TYR A 199 6.75 3.01 17.40
N LEU A 200 7.92 3.54 17.03
CA LEU A 200 8.19 4.11 15.72
C LEU A 200 9.41 3.39 15.12
N ALA A 201 9.20 2.61 14.07
CA ALA A 201 10.30 2.04 13.29
C ALA A 201 10.85 3.11 12.37
N LEU A 202 12.00 3.65 12.70
CA LEU A 202 12.64 4.78 12.05
C LEU A 202 13.89 4.37 11.30
N ASN A 203 14.12 5.04 10.20
CA ASN A 203 15.41 5.12 9.52
C ASN A 203 15.86 6.57 9.49
N THR A 204 17.09 6.84 9.90
CA THR A 204 17.68 8.19 9.89
C THR A 204 18.97 8.19 9.08
N TRP A 205 19.20 9.28 8.31
CA TRP A 205 20.41 9.47 7.53
C TRP A 205 20.78 10.93 7.41
N SER A 206 22.03 11.20 7.06
CA SER A 206 22.53 12.52 6.72
C SER A 206 22.95 12.58 5.26
N ASN A 207 22.96 13.77 4.68
CA ASN A 207 23.46 14.01 3.34
C ASN A 207 24.89 14.58 3.43
N ASN A 208 25.74 14.25 2.46
CA ASN A 208 27.03 14.94 2.29
C ASN A 208 26.85 16.28 1.59
N ASP A 209 27.94 17.07 1.53
CA ASP A 209 27.94 18.41 0.88
C ASP A 209 27.49 18.41 -0.61
N SER A 210 27.44 17.24 -1.23
CA SER A 210 26.99 17.03 -2.61
C SER A 210 25.52 16.55 -2.67
N GLY A 211 24.80 16.51 -1.55
CA GLY A 211 23.41 16.06 -1.48
C GLY A 211 23.22 14.55 -1.56
N ASN A 212 24.31 13.75 -1.63
CA ASN A 212 24.19 12.30 -1.62
C ASN A 212 24.05 11.77 -0.21
N SER A 213 23.15 10.82 -0.01
CA SER A 213 23.01 10.10 1.25
C SER A 213 24.35 9.49 1.68
N VAL A 214 24.80 9.83 2.88
CA VAL A 214 25.96 9.20 3.49
C VAL A 214 25.45 8.01 4.30
N SER A 215 26.06 6.86 4.13
CA SER A 215 25.69 5.60 4.75
C SER A 215 26.00 5.55 6.26
N SER A 216 25.35 6.40 7.01
CA SER A 216 25.18 6.23 8.47
C SER A 216 23.71 5.93 8.79
N ASP A 217 23.09 5.14 7.93
CA ASP A 217 21.70 4.75 8.12
C ASP A 217 21.58 3.97 9.42
N GLU A 218 20.92 4.58 10.39
CA GLU A 218 20.55 3.90 11.63
C GLU A 218 19.11 3.43 11.50
N TYR A 219 18.90 2.14 11.68
CA TYR A 219 17.59 1.52 11.81
C TYR A 219 17.33 1.21 13.28
N PHE A 220 16.25 1.76 13.81
CA PHE A 220 15.85 1.52 15.19
C PHE A 220 14.36 1.72 15.41
N THR A 221 13.84 1.13 16.47
CA THR A 221 12.49 1.44 16.94
C THR A 221 12.60 2.40 18.13
N LEU A 222 12.07 3.62 17.96
CA LEU A 222 11.95 4.59 19.04
C LEU A 222 10.74 4.25 19.89
N VAL A 223 10.90 4.22 21.22
CA VAL A 223 9.81 3.95 22.15
C VAL A 223 9.49 5.20 22.96
N ILE A 224 8.20 5.58 22.93
CA ILE A 224 7.65 6.76 23.59
C ILE A 224 6.57 6.31 24.58
N GLY A 225 6.60 6.82 25.79
CA GLY A 225 5.59 6.53 26.80
C GLY A 225 4.25 7.19 26.51
N GLU A 226 3.20 6.74 27.17
CA GLU A 226 1.84 7.31 27.09
C GLU A 226 1.82 8.82 27.41
N ASP A 227 2.75 9.28 28.22
CA ASP A 227 2.93 10.68 28.61
C ASP A 227 3.72 11.53 27.59
N GLY A 228 4.13 10.94 26.45
CA GLY A 228 4.94 11.57 25.42
C GLY A 228 6.44 11.53 25.70
N SER A 229 6.90 11.00 26.84
CA SER A 229 8.33 10.92 27.17
C SER A 229 9.02 9.85 26.35
N GLN A 230 10.21 10.17 25.84
CA GLN A 230 11.04 9.24 25.10
C GLN A 230 11.70 8.22 26.04
N LYS A 231 11.31 6.94 25.96
CA LYS A 231 11.80 5.87 26.83
C LYS A 231 13.15 5.30 26.40
N GLY A 232 13.39 5.22 25.09
CA GLY A 232 14.63 4.67 24.56
C GLY A 232 14.51 4.23 23.12
N ARG A 233 15.56 3.55 22.64
CA ARG A 233 15.68 3.02 21.29
C ARG A 233 15.95 1.53 21.34
N ILE A 234 15.26 0.78 20.51
CA ILE A 234 15.52 -0.64 20.25
C ILE A 234 16.29 -0.70 18.94
N PRO A 235 17.58 -1.10 18.94
CA PRO A 235 18.35 -1.27 17.71
C PRO A 235 17.72 -2.35 16.83
N SER A 236 17.75 -2.14 15.51
CA SER A 236 17.37 -3.16 14.54
C SER A 236 18.60 -3.58 13.73
N ASP A 237 18.78 -4.88 13.52
CA ASP A 237 19.91 -5.43 12.75
C ASP A 237 19.73 -5.26 11.23
N GLY A 238 18.65 -4.60 10.80
CA GLY A 238 18.33 -4.36 9.41
C GLY A 238 17.06 -3.54 9.23
N TYR A 239 16.60 -3.46 7.99
CA TYR A 239 15.39 -2.74 7.63
C TYR A 239 14.16 -3.39 8.30
N THR A 240 13.57 -2.68 9.27
CA THR A 240 12.27 -3.04 9.83
C THR A 240 11.20 -2.38 9.00
N SER A 241 10.53 -3.17 8.14
CA SER A 241 9.54 -2.65 7.22
C SER A 241 8.21 -2.33 7.90
N ARG A 242 7.90 -2.97 9.04
CA ARG A 242 6.58 -2.86 9.66
C ARG A 242 6.60 -3.21 11.15
N LEU A 243 5.71 -2.56 11.91
CA LEU A 243 5.37 -2.94 13.28
C LEU A 243 3.95 -3.49 13.32
N VAL A 244 3.71 -4.50 14.14
CA VAL A 244 2.42 -5.14 14.33
C VAL A 244 2.07 -5.16 15.82
N GLY A 245 0.92 -4.56 16.18
CA GLY A 245 0.35 -4.74 17.50
C GLY A 245 -0.30 -6.12 17.58
N LEU A 246 0.17 -6.97 18.51
CA LEU A 246 -0.37 -8.31 18.70
C LEU A 246 -1.62 -8.27 19.60
N ALA A 247 -2.46 -9.30 19.50
CA ALA A 247 -3.71 -9.37 20.26
C ALA A 247 -3.53 -9.45 21.78
N ASP A 248 -2.35 -9.89 22.25
CA ASP A 248 -1.99 -9.86 23.69
C ASP A 248 -1.62 -8.46 24.18
N GLY A 249 -1.64 -7.49 23.29
CA GLY A 249 -1.33 -6.09 23.55
C GLY A 249 0.16 -5.75 23.50
N THR A 250 1.01 -6.67 23.05
CA THR A 250 2.43 -6.39 22.77
C THR A 250 2.64 -5.91 21.33
N VAL A 251 3.82 -5.43 21.01
CA VAL A 251 4.22 -5.03 19.65
C VAL A 251 5.35 -5.92 19.18
N ALA A 252 5.31 -6.33 17.93
CA ALA A 252 6.38 -7.03 17.25
C ALA A 252 6.85 -6.27 16.02
N SER A 253 8.14 -6.37 15.69
CA SER A 253 8.69 -6.00 14.39
C SER A 253 8.56 -7.16 13.40
N ILE A 254 8.39 -6.84 12.13
CA ILE A 254 8.50 -7.82 11.05
C ILE A 254 9.94 -7.77 10.53
N GLY A 255 10.59 -8.90 10.52
CA GLY A 255 11.95 -9.06 10.02
C GLY A 255 12.11 -10.34 9.20
N TYR A 256 13.31 -10.53 8.67
CA TYR A 256 13.67 -11.73 7.93
C TYR A 256 14.81 -12.43 8.65
N GLY A 257 14.58 -13.69 9.05
CA GLY A 257 15.56 -14.58 9.63
C GLY A 257 16.05 -15.62 8.61
N ASP A 258 16.84 -16.58 9.09
CA ASP A 258 17.41 -17.65 8.26
C ASP A 258 16.32 -18.52 7.58
N ALA A 259 15.14 -18.63 8.20
CA ALA A 259 14.03 -19.44 7.73
C ALA A 259 12.97 -18.64 6.93
N GLY A 260 13.13 -17.33 6.79
CA GLY A 260 12.18 -16.47 6.07
C GLY A 260 11.63 -15.33 6.94
N CYS A 261 10.36 -14.96 6.72
CA CYS A 261 9.72 -13.87 7.44
C CYS A 261 9.37 -14.26 8.88
N GLU A 262 9.57 -13.35 9.82
CA GLU A 262 9.30 -13.61 11.24
C GLU A 262 8.81 -12.36 11.98
N LEU A 263 7.94 -12.56 12.96
CA LEU A 263 7.53 -11.56 13.93
C LEU A 263 8.47 -11.64 15.14
N ARG A 264 9.14 -10.53 15.48
CA ARG A 264 10.07 -10.39 16.61
C ARG A 264 9.42 -9.53 17.68
N PRO A 265 8.94 -10.08 18.80
CA PRO A 265 8.38 -9.28 19.89
C PRO A 265 9.38 -8.26 20.43
N LEU A 266 8.91 -7.06 20.75
CA LEU A 266 9.74 -5.99 21.30
C LEU A 266 9.67 -5.98 22.82
N ASP A 267 10.83 -5.92 23.48
CA ASP A 267 10.96 -5.83 24.93
C ASP A 267 11.35 -4.41 25.32
N VAL A 268 10.39 -3.64 25.83
CA VAL A 268 10.59 -2.25 26.29
C VAL A 268 11.50 -2.20 27.54
N GLY A 269 11.41 -3.19 28.41
CA GLY A 269 12.23 -3.22 29.63
C GLY A 269 13.69 -3.44 29.34
N ALA A 270 14.01 -4.26 28.35
CA ALA A 270 15.38 -4.57 27.93
C ALA A 270 15.83 -3.74 26.70
N MET A 271 14.96 -2.96 26.10
CA MET A 271 15.18 -2.20 24.84
C MET A 271 15.83 -3.05 23.75
N LYS A 272 15.20 -4.18 23.44
CA LYS A 272 15.68 -5.11 22.40
C LYS A 272 14.57 -5.88 21.71
N GLU A 273 14.85 -6.38 20.51
CA GLU A 273 14.06 -7.43 19.88
C GLU A 273 14.29 -8.77 20.58
N GLN A 274 13.22 -9.54 20.80
CA GLN A 274 13.28 -10.89 21.38
C GLN A 274 13.41 -11.92 20.25
N THR A 275 14.56 -12.02 19.62
CA THR A 275 14.82 -12.94 18.51
C THR A 275 14.70 -14.41 18.93
N ASP A 276 14.92 -14.71 20.21
CA ASP A 276 14.72 -16.04 20.80
C ASP A 276 13.23 -16.44 20.92
N LYS A 277 12.33 -15.46 20.74
CA LYS A 277 10.88 -15.66 20.71
C LYS A 277 10.26 -15.31 19.35
N ALA A 278 11.08 -15.23 18.32
CA ALA A 278 10.60 -14.95 16.98
C ALA A 278 9.59 -16.01 16.53
N ILE A 279 8.55 -15.56 15.84
CA ILE A 279 7.46 -16.40 15.33
C ILE A 279 7.55 -16.38 13.82
N GLU A 280 7.90 -17.49 13.21
CA GLU A 280 7.86 -17.65 11.75
C GLU A 280 6.45 -17.41 11.22
N VAL A 281 6.34 -16.64 10.17
CA VAL A 281 5.10 -16.36 9.46
C VAL A 281 5.31 -16.53 7.96
N PRO A 282 4.28 -16.97 7.22
CA PRO A 282 4.41 -17.27 5.79
C PRO A 282 4.68 -16.07 4.90
N SER A 283 4.33 -14.86 5.36
CA SER A 283 4.44 -13.61 4.60
C SER A 283 4.59 -12.43 5.55
N ASP A 284 5.14 -11.33 5.07
CA ASP A 284 5.21 -10.05 5.78
C ASP A 284 3.89 -9.26 5.73
N THR A 285 2.94 -9.67 4.87
CA THR A 285 1.61 -9.08 4.79
C THR A 285 0.66 -9.76 5.77
N VAL A 286 0.72 -9.32 7.02
CA VAL A 286 -0.06 -9.89 8.12
C VAL A 286 -1.01 -8.86 8.74
N SER A 287 -2.17 -9.32 9.18
CA SER A 287 -3.11 -8.58 10.03
C SER A 287 -3.54 -9.47 11.20
N VAL A 288 -3.71 -8.89 12.37
CA VAL A 288 -4.14 -9.65 13.55
C VAL A 288 -5.62 -9.91 13.48
N LEU A 289 -6.02 -11.18 13.55
CA LEU A 289 -7.42 -11.58 13.59
C LEU A 289 -7.92 -11.71 15.04
N ASP A 290 -7.18 -12.49 15.83
CA ASP A 290 -7.47 -12.73 17.25
C ASP A 290 -6.18 -13.15 18.01
N GLU A 291 -6.29 -13.55 19.28
CA GLU A 291 -5.14 -13.92 20.13
C GLU A 291 -4.27 -15.06 19.57
N LYS A 292 -4.83 -15.90 18.70
CA LYS A 292 -4.15 -17.08 18.19
C LYS A 292 -3.95 -17.08 16.69
N ASN A 293 -4.61 -16.18 15.98
CA ASN A 293 -4.65 -16.25 14.54
C ASN A 293 -4.28 -14.91 13.91
N LEU A 294 -3.49 -15.01 12.84
CA LEU A 294 -3.22 -13.94 11.91
C LEU A 294 -3.97 -14.19 10.59
N LEU A 295 -4.31 -13.14 9.90
CA LEU A 295 -4.61 -13.18 8.48
C LEU A 295 -3.32 -12.91 7.71
N VAL A 296 -3.01 -13.77 6.78
CA VAL A 296 -1.79 -13.73 5.96
C VAL A 296 -2.19 -13.75 4.49
N THR A 297 -1.70 -12.79 3.71
CA THR A 297 -1.97 -12.73 2.28
C THR A 297 -0.85 -13.40 1.49
N GLU A 298 -1.20 -14.34 0.62
CA GLU A 298 -0.30 -14.99 -0.33
C GLU A 298 -0.99 -15.08 -1.70
N GLY A 299 -0.38 -14.51 -2.72
CA GLY A 299 -0.99 -14.44 -4.05
C GLY A 299 -2.36 -13.75 -4.01
N SER A 300 -3.37 -14.39 -4.56
CA SER A 300 -4.74 -13.89 -4.57
C SER A 300 -5.60 -14.33 -3.37
N SER A 301 -5.04 -15.07 -2.41
CA SER A 301 -5.79 -15.63 -1.28
C SER A 301 -5.35 -15.05 0.06
N VAL A 302 -6.29 -14.99 0.99
CA VAL A 302 -6.06 -14.66 2.39
C VAL A 302 -6.23 -15.93 3.22
N TYR A 303 -5.24 -16.21 4.05
CA TYR A 303 -5.21 -17.39 4.91
C TYR A 303 -5.33 -17.01 6.37
N LYS A 304 -6.03 -17.82 7.13
CA LYS A 304 -5.98 -17.82 8.57
C LYS A 304 -4.80 -18.69 9.03
N TYR A 305 -3.82 -18.08 9.67
CA TYR A 305 -2.62 -18.73 10.17
C TYR A 305 -2.67 -18.82 11.68
N ASN A 306 -2.59 -20.03 12.23
CA ASN A 306 -2.63 -20.26 13.66
C ASN A 306 -1.22 -20.18 14.27
N LEU A 307 -1.01 -19.28 15.23
CA LEU A 307 0.28 -19.03 15.87
C LEU A 307 0.82 -20.21 16.69
N ASP A 308 -0.08 -21.02 17.26
CA ASP A 308 0.29 -22.18 18.10
C ASP A 308 0.63 -23.42 17.25
N THR A 309 -0.26 -23.77 16.30
CA THR A 309 -0.13 -25.00 15.50
C THR A 309 0.69 -24.82 14.23
N LYS A 310 0.90 -23.55 13.80
CA LYS A 310 1.52 -23.20 12.52
C LYS A 310 0.73 -23.67 11.29
N GLU A 311 -0.52 -24.07 11.49
CA GLU A 311 -1.41 -24.46 10.40
C GLU A 311 -2.00 -23.25 9.70
N LYS A 312 -2.12 -23.36 8.37
CA LYS A 312 -2.66 -22.35 7.47
C LYS A 312 -3.92 -22.90 6.80
N GLU A 313 -5.03 -22.19 6.95
CA GLU A 313 -6.32 -22.50 6.31
C GLU A 313 -6.72 -21.33 5.42
N GLU A 314 -7.08 -21.60 4.17
CA GLU A 314 -7.60 -20.57 3.27
C GLU A 314 -8.90 -19.98 3.84
N PHE A 315 -8.91 -18.66 4.02
CA PHE A 315 -10.05 -17.94 4.56
C PHE A 315 -10.98 -17.52 3.42
N PHE A 316 -10.44 -16.81 2.39
CA PHE A 316 -11.12 -16.50 1.14
C PHE A 316 -10.11 -16.11 0.05
N SER A 317 -10.56 -16.07 -1.21
CA SER A 317 -9.79 -15.53 -2.32
C SER A 317 -10.39 -14.21 -2.82
N TRP A 318 -9.54 -13.21 -3.09
CA TRP A 318 -9.95 -11.96 -3.72
C TRP A 318 -10.63 -12.20 -5.08
N MET A 319 -10.14 -13.19 -5.83
CA MET A 319 -10.69 -13.57 -7.12
C MET A 319 -12.14 -14.06 -7.03
N ASP A 320 -12.52 -14.76 -5.95
CA ASP A 320 -13.91 -15.19 -5.72
C ASP A 320 -14.85 -14.00 -5.54
N CYS A 321 -14.31 -12.85 -5.13
CA CYS A 321 -15.02 -11.59 -4.99
C CYS A 321 -14.92 -10.68 -6.22
N ASN A 322 -14.29 -11.14 -7.30
CA ASN A 322 -13.97 -10.33 -8.49
C ASN A 322 -13.11 -9.09 -8.17
N ILE A 323 -12.15 -9.25 -7.26
CA ILE A 323 -11.16 -8.24 -6.86
C ILE A 323 -9.78 -8.74 -7.29
N SER A 324 -9.00 -7.88 -7.96
CA SER A 324 -7.58 -8.17 -8.20
C SER A 324 -6.78 -8.01 -6.91
N SER A 325 -5.96 -9.00 -6.58
CA SER A 325 -5.09 -8.94 -5.41
C SER A 325 -4.12 -7.75 -5.45
N SER A 326 -3.70 -7.36 -6.64
CA SER A 326 -2.79 -6.21 -6.86
C SER A 326 -3.45 -4.86 -6.56
N SER A 327 -4.78 -4.78 -6.54
CA SER A 327 -5.51 -3.56 -6.18
C SER A 327 -5.72 -3.40 -4.68
N VAL A 328 -5.52 -4.45 -3.89
CA VAL A 328 -5.76 -4.43 -2.44
C VAL A 328 -4.60 -3.78 -1.70
N SER A 329 -4.81 -2.57 -1.19
CA SER A 329 -3.80 -1.84 -0.43
C SER A 329 -3.89 -2.09 1.09
N SER A 330 -5.10 -2.29 1.60
CA SER A 330 -5.34 -2.55 3.03
C SER A 330 -6.69 -3.24 3.22
N TYR A 331 -6.82 -4.04 4.28
CA TYR A 331 -8.09 -4.66 4.64
C TYR A 331 -8.18 -4.93 6.15
N GLY A 332 -9.42 -5.11 6.63
CA GLY A 332 -9.69 -5.45 8.02
C GLY A 332 -11.02 -6.19 8.17
N VAL A 333 -11.17 -6.91 9.30
CA VAL A 333 -12.40 -7.63 9.62
C VAL A 333 -13.27 -6.76 10.53
N LEU A 334 -14.51 -6.54 10.12
CA LEU A 334 -15.51 -5.77 10.87
C LEU A 334 -16.16 -6.62 11.97
N SER A 335 -16.81 -5.95 12.93
CA SER A 335 -17.49 -6.63 14.06
C SER A 335 -18.63 -7.54 13.63
N ASP A 336 -19.22 -7.31 12.46
CA ASP A 336 -20.29 -8.13 11.89
C ASP A 336 -19.75 -9.31 11.02
N GLY A 337 -18.43 -9.48 10.97
CA GLY A 337 -17.74 -10.54 10.25
C GLY A 337 -17.49 -10.27 8.77
N ARG A 338 -17.93 -9.14 8.23
CA ARG A 338 -17.53 -8.69 6.88
C ARG A 338 -16.08 -8.27 6.86
N ILE A 339 -15.49 -8.34 5.67
CA ILE A 339 -14.14 -7.84 5.43
C ILE A 339 -14.27 -6.53 4.67
N ALA A 340 -13.69 -5.46 5.20
CA ALA A 340 -13.55 -4.20 4.49
C ALA A 340 -12.21 -4.17 3.79
N ALA A 341 -12.18 -3.84 2.50
CA ALA A 341 -10.96 -3.70 1.74
C ALA A 341 -10.88 -2.35 1.03
N TYR A 342 -9.74 -1.71 1.14
CA TYR A 342 -9.38 -0.53 0.36
C TYR A 342 -8.66 -0.95 -0.91
N LEU A 343 -9.22 -0.55 -2.03
CA LEU A 343 -8.74 -0.89 -3.36
C LEU A 343 -8.22 0.35 -4.06
N GLN A 344 -7.05 0.22 -4.68
CA GLN A 344 -6.46 1.25 -5.53
C GLN A 344 -6.19 0.67 -6.90
N ASN A 345 -6.81 1.25 -7.92
CA ASN A 345 -6.62 0.87 -9.31
C ASN A 345 -5.99 2.04 -10.08
N TRP A 346 -4.77 1.85 -10.54
CA TRP A 346 -4.08 2.79 -11.41
C TRP A 346 -4.36 2.45 -12.87
N ASN A 347 -4.99 3.35 -13.59
CA ASN A 347 -5.24 3.20 -15.02
C ASN A 347 -4.96 4.50 -15.77
N SER A 348 -5.16 4.51 -17.08
CA SER A 348 -4.93 5.69 -17.93
C SER A 348 -5.78 6.92 -17.56
N ASN A 349 -6.81 6.75 -16.74
CA ASN A 349 -7.69 7.83 -16.28
C ASN A 349 -7.31 8.33 -14.86
N GLY A 350 -6.22 7.83 -14.30
CA GLY A 350 -5.72 8.18 -12.97
C GLY A 350 -5.91 7.07 -11.92
N ASN A 351 -5.76 7.44 -10.65
CA ASN A 351 -5.99 6.56 -9.52
C ASN A 351 -7.49 6.48 -9.22
N GLN A 352 -8.02 5.26 -9.20
CA GLN A 352 -9.39 5.01 -8.74
C GLN A 352 -9.34 4.29 -7.41
N THR A 353 -10.03 4.85 -6.41
CA THR A 353 -10.08 4.33 -5.05
C THR A 353 -11.50 3.86 -4.72
N GLU A 354 -11.60 2.67 -4.13
CA GLU A 354 -12.88 2.06 -3.78
C GLU A 354 -12.79 1.38 -2.40
N ILE A 355 -13.91 1.31 -1.72
CA ILE A 355 -14.07 0.45 -0.52
C ILE A 355 -15.02 -0.68 -0.88
N ALA A 356 -14.52 -1.91 -0.78
CA ALA A 356 -15.31 -3.12 -0.93
C ALA A 356 -15.64 -3.72 0.45
N LEU A 357 -16.90 -4.09 0.64
CA LEU A 357 -17.37 -4.86 1.80
C LEU A 357 -17.64 -6.29 1.36
N ILE A 358 -16.83 -7.22 1.81
CA ILE A 358 -16.90 -8.63 1.43
C ILE A 358 -17.63 -9.40 2.51
N LYS A 359 -18.62 -10.19 2.11
CA LYS A 359 -19.42 -11.04 2.99
C LYS A 359 -19.45 -12.48 2.51
N GLU A 360 -19.51 -13.40 3.45
CA GLU A 360 -19.84 -14.81 3.16
C GLU A 360 -21.32 -14.89 2.76
N VAL A 361 -21.62 -15.67 1.73
CA VAL A 361 -22.97 -15.85 1.21
C VAL A 361 -23.34 -17.33 1.17
N ASP A 362 -24.64 -17.61 1.21
CA ASP A 362 -25.15 -18.99 1.09
C ASP A 362 -24.91 -19.58 -0.29
N ALA A 363 -24.68 -20.89 -0.34
CA ALA A 363 -24.55 -21.62 -1.62
C ALA A 363 -25.75 -21.41 -2.56
N SER A 364 -26.94 -21.13 -2.04
CA SER A 364 -28.13 -20.83 -2.83
C SER A 364 -28.05 -19.51 -3.60
N GLU A 365 -27.21 -18.57 -3.15
CA GLU A 365 -27.00 -17.28 -3.85
C GLU A 365 -26.10 -17.41 -5.08
N VAL A 366 -25.40 -18.54 -5.23
CA VAL A 366 -24.48 -18.86 -6.32
C VAL A 366 -24.84 -20.18 -7.04
N ALA A 367 -26.01 -20.76 -6.73
CA ALA A 367 -26.42 -22.09 -7.19
C ALA A 367 -26.53 -22.23 -8.71
N ASP A 368 -26.84 -21.15 -9.43
CA ASP A 368 -27.01 -21.13 -10.88
C ASP A 368 -25.71 -20.79 -11.63
N THR A 369 -24.62 -20.50 -10.90
CA THR A 369 -23.34 -20.16 -11.50
C THR A 369 -22.50 -21.40 -11.75
N VAL A 370 -21.95 -21.53 -12.96
CA VAL A 370 -21.00 -22.60 -13.32
C VAL A 370 -19.59 -22.12 -13.00
N ASN A 371 -18.97 -22.75 -12.00
CA ASN A 371 -17.60 -22.43 -11.64
C ASN A 371 -16.62 -23.16 -12.59
N LEU A 372 -15.65 -22.40 -13.13
CA LEU A 372 -14.61 -22.89 -14.00
C LEU A 372 -13.24 -22.62 -13.33
N THR A 373 -12.36 -23.60 -13.35
CA THR A 373 -11.01 -23.48 -12.82
C THR A 373 -10.03 -23.21 -13.95
N LEU A 374 -9.36 -22.04 -13.88
CA LEU A 374 -8.24 -21.67 -14.74
C LEU A 374 -6.93 -21.99 -14.02
N ALA A 375 -6.23 -23.03 -14.46
CA ALA A 375 -4.90 -23.35 -13.95
C ALA A 375 -3.84 -22.45 -14.58
N CYS A 376 -2.96 -21.90 -13.74
CA CYS A 376 -1.79 -21.13 -14.15
C CYS A 376 -0.57 -21.53 -13.33
N MET A 377 0.63 -21.22 -13.81
CA MET A 377 1.83 -21.45 -13.03
C MET A 377 1.96 -20.40 -11.94
N TRP A 378 1.74 -19.13 -12.30
CA TRP A 378 1.60 -18.00 -11.37
C TRP A 378 0.44 -17.11 -11.80
N THR A 379 -0.22 -16.49 -10.84
CA THR A 379 -1.21 -15.46 -11.12
C THR A 379 -0.48 -14.17 -11.54
N GLY A 380 -0.87 -13.61 -12.69
CA GLY A 380 -0.36 -12.33 -13.16
C GLY A 380 -1.49 -11.31 -13.22
N SER A 381 -1.20 -10.05 -12.90
CA SER A 381 -2.18 -8.95 -12.86
C SER A 381 -3.02 -8.84 -14.14
N ASP A 382 -2.39 -8.94 -15.31
CA ASP A 382 -3.10 -8.85 -16.60
C ASP A 382 -4.12 -9.98 -16.79
N ALA A 383 -3.78 -11.19 -16.34
CA ALA A 383 -4.69 -12.34 -16.41
C ALA A 383 -5.83 -12.21 -15.40
N GLU A 384 -5.53 -11.78 -14.17
CA GLU A 384 -6.55 -11.49 -13.15
C GLU A 384 -7.55 -10.46 -13.65
N GLU A 385 -7.10 -9.33 -14.21
CA GLU A 385 -7.98 -8.29 -14.76
C GLU A 385 -8.90 -8.81 -15.84
N LYS A 386 -8.41 -9.66 -16.76
CA LYS A 386 -9.22 -10.27 -17.81
C LYS A 386 -10.28 -11.24 -17.25
N VAL A 387 -9.90 -12.05 -16.29
CA VAL A 387 -10.82 -12.97 -15.61
C VAL A 387 -11.88 -12.19 -14.83
N ILE A 388 -11.50 -11.17 -14.10
CA ILE A 388 -12.41 -10.30 -13.36
C ILE A 388 -13.39 -9.59 -14.31
N ALA A 389 -12.88 -9.05 -15.42
CA ALA A 389 -13.73 -8.42 -16.43
C ALA A 389 -14.74 -9.41 -17.03
N PHE A 390 -14.31 -10.64 -17.33
CA PHE A 390 -15.20 -11.70 -17.78
C PHE A 390 -16.26 -12.03 -16.72
N ASN A 391 -15.87 -12.28 -15.49
CA ASN A 391 -16.78 -12.62 -14.39
C ASN A 391 -17.82 -11.52 -14.15
N LYS A 392 -17.43 -10.23 -14.27
CA LYS A 392 -18.33 -9.09 -14.10
C LYS A 392 -19.27 -8.88 -15.31
N SER A 393 -18.94 -9.40 -16.49
CA SER A 393 -19.71 -9.18 -17.72
C SER A 393 -20.97 -10.05 -17.84
N GLN A 394 -21.08 -11.10 -17.03
CA GLN A 394 -22.19 -12.07 -17.09
C GLN A 394 -22.28 -12.85 -15.75
N ASP A 395 -23.42 -13.50 -15.48
CA ASP A 395 -23.71 -14.17 -14.20
C ASP A 395 -23.71 -15.71 -14.29
N LYS A 396 -23.56 -16.26 -15.50
CA LYS A 396 -23.67 -17.71 -15.72
C LYS A 396 -22.41 -18.47 -15.36
N TYR A 397 -21.26 -17.89 -15.64
CA TYR A 397 -19.95 -18.52 -15.39
C TYR A 397 -19.14 -17.69 -14.40
N HIS A 398 -18.37 -18.36 -13.58
CA HIS A 398 -17.37 -17.73 -12.72
C HIS A 398 -16.05 -18.46 -12.88
N ILE A 399 -15.01 -17.76 -13.32
CA ILE A 399 -13.66 -18.31 -13.45
C ILE A 399 -12.90 -18.00 -12.18
N THR A 400 -12.37 -19.03 -11.53
CA THR A 400 -11.41 -18.93 -10.42
C THR A 400 -10.03 -19.32 -10.94
N MET A 401 -9.02 -18.47 -10.72
CA MET A 401 -7.62 -18.77 -11.04
C MET A 401 -7.00 -19.58 -9.92
N LYS A 402 -6.26 -20.64 -10.27
CA LYS A 402 -5.52 -21.46 -9.33
C LYS A 402 -4.07 -21.55 -9.75
N SER A 403 -3.18 -20.98 -8.93
CA SER A 403 -1.75 -21.06 -9.11
C SER A 403 -1.21 -22.39 -8.58
N TYR A 404 -0.28 -22.99 -9.32
CA TYR A 404 0.40 -24.23 -8.96
C TYR A 404 1.91 -24.06 -8.79
N GLY A 405 2.43 -22.85 -9.00
CA GLY A 405 3.83 -22.50 -8.81
C GLY A 405 4.11 -21.72 -7.52
N ASP A 406 3.05 -21.23 -6.86
CA ASP A 406 3.21 -20.47 -5.62
C ASP A 406 3.80 -21.35 -4.52
N GLY A 407 4.80 -20.85 -3.81
CA GLY A 407 5.52 -21.57 -2.78
C GLY A 407 6.58 -22.57 -3.27
N ALA A 408 6.83 -22.65 -4.59
CA ALA A 408 7.96 -23.42 -5.12
C ALA A 408 9.27 -22.64 -4.91
N GLU A 409 10.28 -23.31 -4.36
CA GLU A 409 11.61 -22.70 -4.17
C GLU A 409 12.37 -22.52 -5.47
N GLU A 410 12.17 -23.45 -6.42
CA GLU A 410 12.84 -23.45 -7.72
C GLU A 410 11.82 -23.44 -8.88
N TYR A 411 12.19 -22.79 -9.99
CA TYR A 411 11.35 -22.72 -11.20
C TYR A 411 10.94 -24.12 -11.71
N GLU A 412 11.84 -25.09 -11.62
CA GLU A 412 11.62 -26.46 -12.09
C GLU A 412 10.54 -27.16 -11.25
N ASP A 413 10.46 -26.89 -9.95
CA ASP A 413 9.43 -27.41 -9.06
C ASP A 413 8.05 -26.82 -9.37
N ALA A 414 8.00 -25.52 -9.68
CA ALA A 414 6.77 -24.86 -10.15
C ALA A 414 6.25 -25.49 -11.45
N VAL A 415 7.14 -25.71 -12.43
CA VAL A 415 6.82 -26.37 -13.70
C VAL A 415 6.30 -27.78 -13.47
N ASN A 416 6.95 -28.57 -12.59
CA ASN A 416 6.55 -29.93 -12.28
C ASN A 416 5.18 -29.98 -11.57
N SER A 417 4.94 -29.09 -10.63
CA SER A 417 3.66 -28.98 -9.92
C SER A 417 2.52 -28.63 -10.88
N PHE A 418 2.71 -27.62 -11.72
CA PHE A 418 1.74 -27.23 -12.73
C PHE A 418 1.46 -28.37 -13.74
N ASN A 419 2.49 -28.97 -14.33
CA ASN A 419 2.33 -30.08 -15.28
C ASN A 419 1.60 -31.27 -14.65
N THR A 420 1.91 -31.58 -13.39
CA THR A 420 1.25 -32.67 -12.67
C THR A 420 -0.21 -32.36 -12.44
N ALA A 421 -0.53 -31.14 -12.00
CA ALA A 421 -1.91 -30.70 -11.78
C ALA A 421 -2.73 -30.78 -13.06
N VAL A 422 -2.28 -30.16 -14.14
CA VAL A 422 -3.02 -30.11 -15.41
C VAL A 422 -3.25 -31.51 -16.01
N THR A 423 -2.36 -32.46 -15.74
CA THR A 423 -2.51 -33.82 -16.27
C THR A 423 -3.30 -34.77 -15.37
N SER A 424 -3.47 -34.45 -14.09
CA SER A 424 -4.08 -35.36 -13.09
C SER A 424 -5.36 -34.80 -12.45
N ASP A 425 -5.56 -33.48 -12.42
CA ASP A 425 -6.74 -32.85 -11.80
C ASP A 425 -7.86 -32.68 -12.84
N SER A 426 -8.92 -33.47 -12.69
CA SER A 426 -10.09 -33.44 -13.56
C SER A 426 -10.99 -32.20 -13.36
N ASN A 427 -10.69 -31.35 -12.39
CA ASN A 427 -11.46 -30.11 -12.12
C ASN A 427 -10.87 -28.88 -12.81
N ILE A 428 -9.82 -29.04 -13.60
CA ILE A 428 -9.26 -27.94 -14.40
C ILE A 428 -10.00 -27.86 -15.72
N ASP A 429 -10.61 -26.72 -15.99
CA ASP A 429 -11.38 -26.44 -17.19
C ASP A 429 -10.58 -25.64 -18.22
N LEU A 430 -9.74 -24.74 -17.76
CA LEU A 430 -8.95 -23.82 -18.56
C LEU A 430 -7.47 -23.86 -18.11
N VAL A 431 -6.56 -23.61 -19.04
CA VAL A 431 -5.13 -23.54 -18.76
C VAL A 431 -4.53 -22.28 -19.35
N LEU A 432 -3.82 -21.51 -18.51
CA LEU A 432 -3.00 -20.38 -18.94
C LEU A 432 -1.55 -20.80 -19.00
N PHE A 433 -0.98 -20.83 -20.20
CA PHE A 433 0.41 -21.13 -20.42
C PHE A 433 1.28 -19.89 -20.34
N ASN A 434 2.40 -19.97 -19.65
CA ASN A 434 3.35 -18.85 -19.52
C ASN A 434 4.26 -18.72 -20.76
N ASP A 435 4.44 -19.80 -21.50
CA ASP A 435 5.24 -19.80 -22.73
C ASP A 435 4.64 -20.72 -23.80
N TYR A 436 5.02 -20.43 -25.04
CA TYR A 436 4.57 -21.15 -26.21
C TYR A 436 5.04 -22.63 -26.24
N SER A 437 6.26 -22.90 -25.76
CA SER A 437 6.81 -24.26 -25.77
C SER A 437 5.98 -25.19 -24.88
N GLN A 438 5.50 -24.70 -23.77
CA GLN A 438 4.61 -25.43 -22.86
C GLN A 438 3.27 -25.72 -23.56
N ALA A 439 2.64 -24.74 -24.19
CA ALA A 439 1.39 -24.90 -24.92
C ALA A 439 1.51 -25.96 -26.02
N ILE A 440 2.60 -25.94 -26.83
CA ILE A 440 2.88 -26.92 -27.88
C ILE A 440 3.11 -28.33 -27.30
N ASN A 441 3.82 -28.44 -26.18
CA ASN A 441 4.02 -29.73 -25.51
C ASN A 441 2.71 -30.38 -25.10
N PHE A 442 1.75 -29.59 -24.60
CA PHE A 442 0.42 -30.10 -24.25
C PHE A 442 -0.43 -30.41 -25.49
N ALA A 443 -0.35 -29.57 -26.54
CA ALA A 443 -1.02 -29.83 -27.81
C ALA A 443 -0.53 -31.12 -28.48
N SER A 444 0.81 -31.35 -28.48
CA SER A 444 1.41 -32.55 -29.05
C SER A 444 0.95 -33.86 -28.35
N LYS A 445 0.46 -33.77 -27.13
CA LYS A 445 -0.07 -34.89 -26.35
C LYS A 445 -1.60 -35.01 -26.45
N GLY A 446 -2.23 -34.12 -27.23
CA GLY A 446 -3.69 -34.10 -27.37
C GLY A 446 -4.44 -33.67 -26.12
N LEU A 447 -3.81 -32.86 -25.26
CA LEU A 447 -4.38 -32.38 -24.00
C LEU A 447 -5.17 -31.08 -24.17
N ASN A 448 -4.97 -30.36 -25.28
CA ASN A 448 -5.69 -29.13 -25.59
C ASN A 448 -6.87 -29.42 -26.53
N VAL A 449 -7.92 -28.61 -26.37
CA VAL A 449 -9.06 -28.59 -27.30
C VAL A 449 -8.73 -27.71 -28.50
N ASP A 450 -9.09 -28.17 -29.72
CA ASP A 450 -9.03 -27.33 -30.91
C ASP A 450 -10.05 -26.18 -30.83
N LEU A 451 -9.53 -24.95 -30.62
CA LEU A 451 -10.34 -23.74 -30.50
C LEU A 451 -10.92 -23.27 -31.83
N TYR A 452 -10.35 -23.64 -33.00
CA TYR A 452 -10.92 -23.31 -34.30
C TYR A 452 -12.29 -23.95 -34.48
N GLY A 453 -12.48 -25.18 -34.04
CA GLY A 453 -13.75 -25.87 -34.07
C GLY A 453 -14.85 -25.20 -33.22
N LEU A 454 -14.47 -24.43 -32.22
CA LEU A 454 -15.37 -23.60 -31.43
C LEU A 454 -15.60 -22.24 -32.08
N LEU A 455 -14.53 -21.57 -32.52
CA LEU A 455 -14.60 -20.27 -33.16
C LEU A 455 -15.40 -20.28 -34.46
N ASP A 456 -15.30 -21.33 -35.28
CA ASP A 456 -16.08 -21.49 -36.51
C ASP A 456 -17.61 -21.64 -36.28
N LYS A 457 -18.02 -21.88 -35.04
CA LYS A 457 -19.43 -22.01 -34.63
C LYS A 457 -19.90 -20.80 -33.81
N ASP A 458 -18.99 -19.93 -33.43
CA ASP A 458 -19.30 -18.74 -32.66
C ASP A 458 -20.05 -17.74 -33.53
N THR A 459 -20.98 -16.97 -32.93
CA THR A 459 -21.79 -16.00 -33.62
C THR A 459 -21.33 -14.56 -33.44
N GLU A 460 -20.42 -14.33 -32.49
CA GLU A 460 -19.92 -13.00 -32.14
C GLU A 460 -18.49 -12.82 -32.61
N LEU A 461 -17.66 -13.90 -32.57
CA LEU A 461 -16.26 -13.90 -32.97
C LEU A 461 -16.02 -14.80 -34.18
N SER A 462 -15.12 -14.37 -35.05
CA SER A 462 -14.66 -15.09 -36.24
C SER A 462 -13.13 -15.08 -36.30
N ARG A 463 -12.55 -15.89 -37.19
CA ARG A 463 -11.08 -15.86 -37.43
C ARG A 463 -10.60 -14.51 -37.91
N ASP A 464 -11.44 -13.74 -38.59
CA ASP A 464 -11.10 -12.42 -39.14
C ASP A 464 -10.94 -11.33 -38.05
N ASP A 465 -11.44 -11.61 -36.85
CA ASP A 465 -11.27 -10.70 -35.67
C ASP A 465 -9.86 -10.80 -35.04
N PHE A 466 -9.07 -11.77 -35.46
CA PHE A 466 -7.72 -12.01 -34.96
C PHE A 466 -6.67 -11.70 -36.03
N LEU A 467 -5.48 -11.28 -35.59
CA LEU A 467 -4.34 -11.11 -36.50
C LEU A 467 -3.90 -12.47 -37.05
N PRO A 468 -3.84 -12.69 -38.38
CA PRO A 468 -3.54 -13.99 -38.95
C PRO A 468 -2.19 -14.58 -38.50
N ASN A 469 -1.18 -13.74 -38.30
CA ASN A 469 0.14 -14.18 -37.82
C ASN A 469 0.09 -14.66 -36.36
N VAL A 470 -0.81 -14.13 -35.54
CA VAL A 470 -1.02 -14.60 -34.16
C VAL A 470 -1.70 -15.95 -34.18
N LEU A 471 -2.75 -16.12 -34.97
CA LEU A 471 -3.42 -17.41 -35.11
C LEU A 471 -2.44 -18.48 -35.58
N THR A 472 -1.68 -18.21 -36.65
CA THR A 472 -0.67 -19.14 -37.16
C THR A 472 0.41 -19.48 -36.12
N ALA A 473 0.79 -18.51 -35.27
CA ALA A 473 1.75 -18.78 -34.19
C ALA A 473 1.20 -19.69 -33.09
N CYS A 474 -0.14 -19.79 -32.95
CA CYS A 474 -0.79 -20.65 -31.98
C CYS A 474 -1.19 -22.02 -32.54
N GLU A 475 -0.91 -22.31 -33.84
CA GLU A 475 -1.24 -23.57 -34.46
C GLU A 475 -0.17 -24.65 -34.14
N TYR A 476 -0.66 -25.86 -33.90
CA TYR A 476 0.15 -27.07 -33.84
C TYR A 476 -0.45 -28.13 -34.77
N ASP A 477 0.32 -28.51 -35.79
CA ASP A 477 -0.05 -29.55 -36.78
C ASP A 477 -1.31 -29.20 -37.64
N GLY A 478 -1.57 -27.86 -37.81
CA GLY A 478 -2.68 -27.31 -38.59
C GLY A 478 -3.98 -27.22 -37.81
#